data_fdcaea7fe16351955dc055ebc3bd7506
#
_entry.id   fdcaea7fe16351955dc055ebc3bd7506
#
_cell.length_a   1.000
_cell.length_b   1.000
_cell.length_c   1.000
_cell.angle_alpha   90.00
_cell.angle_beta   90.00
_cell.angle_gamma   90.00
#
_symmetry.space_group_name_H-M   'P 1'
#
loop_
_entity.id
_entity.type
_entity.pdbx_description
1 polymer ?
#
loop_
_entity_poly.entity_id
_entity_poly.type
_entity_poly.pdbx_seq_one_letter_code
_entity_poly.pdbx_strand_id
1 'polypeptide(L)'
;MAITQSRPKRKQTGARYKDYKKKKQYELGRSPSLTKLEKRRLKIIRTMGNNQKARLLSTETANLFDPKTKKYEQVKIKTITDNPANRHFVRRNIMTKGSIIDTERGKARITSRPGQDGTVNAVLIS
;
A
#
# COMPACT_ATOMS: atom_id res chain seq x y z
N MET A 1 -15.89 3.14 10.51
CA MET A 1 -15.53 4.18 11.52
C MET A 1 -14.79 5.32 10.82
N ALA A 2 -15.18 6.59 11.05
CA ALA A 2 -14.53 7.75 10.45
C ALA A 2 -13.18 8.03 11.12
N ILE A 3 -12.10 8.12 10.33
CA ILE A 3 -10.74 8.39 10.81
C ILE A 3 -10.49 9.89 10.74
N THR A 4 -10.40 10.57 11.88
CA THR A 4 -10.08 12.01 11.92
C THR A 4 -8.57 12.21 11.74
N GLN A 5 -8.19 13.18 10.92
CA GLN A 5 -6.79 13.54 10.62
C GLN A 5 -6.45 14.98 10.98
N SER A 6 -7.32 15.70 11.71
CA SER A 6 -7.12 17.11 12.06
C SER A 6 -5.98 17.34 13.06
N ARG A 7 -5.77 16.39 13.98
CA ARG A 7 -4.72 16.48 15.01
C ARG A 7 -4.36 15.08 15.54
N PRO A 8 -3.23 14.93 16.28
CA PRO A 8 -2.91 13.71 16.99
C PRO A 8 -3.99 13.32 18.01
N LYS A 9 -4.13 12.05 18.31
CA LYS A 9 -5.10 11.55 19.29
C LYS A 9 -4.68 11.78 20.75
N ARG A 10 -3.38 11.99 20.98
CA ARG A 10 -2.80 12.16 22.30
C ARG A 10 -2.06 13.50 22.40
N LYS A 11 -2.09 14.09 23.59
CA LYS A 11 -1.29 15.24 23.99
C LYS A 11 0.18 14.81 24.22
N GLN A 12 1.09 15.76 24.37
CA GLN A 12 2.49 15.48 24.74
C GLN A 12 2.62 14.73 26.07
N THR A 13 1.72 15.00 27.03
CA THR A 13 1.64 14.31 28.33
C THR A 13 1.12 12.87 28.26
N GLY A 14 0.76 12.36 27.06
CA GLY A 14 0.16 11.04 26.86
C GLY A 14 -1.36 10.99 27.09
N ALA A 15 -1.97 12.02 27.65
CA ALA A 15 -3.41 12.11 27.85
C ALA A 15 -4.17 12.23 26.53
N ARG A 16 -5.42 11.82 26.51
CA ARG A 16 -6.29 11.94 25.33
C ARG A 16 -6.94 13.32 25.26
N TYR A 17 -7.10 13.83 24.04
CA TYR A 17 -7.92 15.01 23.80
C TYR A 17 -9.42 14.68 23.99
N LYS A 18 -10.15 15.60 24.62
CA LYS A 18 -11.62 15.59 24.61
C LYS A 18 -12.11 16.22 23.30
N ASP A 19 -13.09 15.59 22.66
CA ASP A 19 -13.70 16.13 21.44
C ASP A 19 -14.69 17.23 21.80
N TYR A 20 -14.43 18.46 21.35
CA TYR A 20 -15.30 19.62 21.54
C TYR A 20 -16.32 19.82 20.42
N LYS A 21 -16.15 19.12 19.31
CA LYS A 21 -17.02 19.14 18.12
C LYS A 21 -17.10 17.77 17.47
N LYS A 22 -18.16 17.55 16.68
CA LYS A 22 -18.28 16.37 15.82
C LYS A 22 -17.23 16.43 14.68
N LYS A 23 -16.83 15.26 14.19
CA LYS A 23 -15.89 15.14 13.06
C LYS A 23 -16.48 15.77 11.82
N LYS A 24 -15.76 16.69 11.19
CA LYS A 24 -16.17 17.33 9.94
C LYS A 24 -15.71 16.47 8.75
N GLN A 25 -16.47 16.48 7.66
CA GLN A 25 -16.18 15.66 6.48
C GLN A 25 -14.80 15.96 5.88
N TYR A 26 -14.39 17.21 5.85
CA TYR A 26 -13.08 17.64 5.35
C TYR A 26 -11.90 17.22 6.25
N GLU A 27 -12.16 16.84 7.50
CA GLU A 27 -11.16 16.33 8.44
C GLU A 27 -11.01 14.81 8.40
N LEU A 28 -11.83 14.12 7.61
CA LEU A 28 -11.85 12.66 7.58
C LEU A 28 -10.78 12.10 6.64
N GLY A 29 -10.02 11.13 7.15
CA GLY A 29 -9.13 10.30 6.35
C GLY A 29 -9.87 9.14 5.68
N ARG A 30 -9.28 8.61 4.62
CA ARG A 30 -9.77 7.43 3.91
C ARG A 30 -9.19 6.16 4.54
N SER A 31 -9.94 5.06 4.49
CA SER A 31 -9.41 3.74 4.86
C SER A 31 -8.24 3.34 3.96
N PRO A 32 -7.23 2.61 4.47
CA PRO A 32 -6.12 2.12 3.66
C PRO A 32 -6.62 1.16 2.56
N SER A 33 -5.90 1.10 1.44
CA SER A 33 -6.27 0.26 0.30
C SER A 33 -6.15 -1.22 0.59
N LEU A 34 -5.14 -1.61 1.39
CA LEU A 34 -4.82 -3.00 1.72
C LEU A 34 -4.78 -3.88 0.46
N THR A 35 -3.93 -3.52 -0.50
CA THR A 35 -3.81 -4.18 -1.80
C THR A 35 -3.56 -5.68 -1.64
N LYS A 36 -4.43 -6.51 -2.21
CA LYS A 36 -4.38 -7.98 -2.13
C LYS A 36 -3.81 -8.62 -3.38
N LEU A 37 -3.36 -9.87 -3.22
CA LEU A 37 -2.99 -10.75 -4.33
C LEU A 37 -4.26 -11.39 -4.91
N GLU A 38 -4.82 -10.80 -5.96
CA GLU A 38 -6.03 -11.24 -6.68
C GLU A 38 -6.01 -10.61 -8.06
N LYS A 39 -6.97 -10.95 -8.94
CA LYS A 39 -7.18 -10.31 -10.24
C LYS A 39 -7.14 -8.78 -10.11
N ARG A 40 -6.51 -8.12 -11.06
CA ARG A 40 -6.26 -6.67 -11.02
C ARG A 40 -7.56 -5.87 -10.88
N ARG A 41 -7.61 -5.04 -9.83
CA ARG A 41 -8.68 -4.06 -9.57
C ARG A 41 -8.06 -2.72 -9.22
N LEU A 42 -8.28 -1.73 -10.08
CA LEU A 42 -7.80 -0.36 -9.92
C LEU A 42 -8.99 0.56 -9.64
N LYS A 43 -8.83 1.47 -8.67
CA LYS A 43 -9.80 2.54 -8.40
C LYS A 43 -9.14 3.88 -8.57
N ILE A 44 -9.64 4.68 -9.49
CA ILE A 44 -9.23 6.08 -9.67
C ILE A 44 -10.06 6.94 -8.72
N ILE A 45 -9.41 7.81 -7.97
CA ILE A 45 -10.04 8.71 -7.00
C ILE A 45 -9.67 10.14 -7.34
N ARG A 46 -10.70 10.99 -7.45
CA ARG A 46 -10.50 12.43 -7.57
C ARG A 46 -9.96 12.99 -6.26
N THR A 47 -8.97 13.85 -6.35
CA THR A 47 -8.35 14.56 -5.22
C THR A 47 -8.47 16.08 -5.43
N MET A 48 -8.01 16.85 -4.45
CA MET A 48 -8.07 18.31 -4.51
C MET A 48 -7.31 18.86 -5.74
N GLY A 49 -7.75 20.01 -6.28
CA GLY A 49 -7.12 20.63 -7.43
C GLY A 49 -7.32 19.91 -8.76
N ASN A 50 -8.44 19.15 -8.90
CA ASN A 50 -8.75 18.32 -10.07
C ASN A 50 -7.73 17.21 -10.36
N ASN A 51 -6.86 16.87 -9.40
CA ASN A 51 -5.91 15.78 -9.51
C ASN A 51 -6.59 14.43 -9.33
N GLN A 52 -5.94 13.37 -9.78
CA GLN A 52 -6.41 12.00 -9.65
C GLN A 52 -5.34 11.13 -8.98
N LYS A 53 -5.78 10.14 -8.20
CA LYS A 53 -4.95 9.09 -7.63
C LYS A 53 -5.43 7.73 -8.07
N ALA A 54 -4.51 6.91 -8.59
CA ALA A 54 -4.74 5.51 -8.86
C ALA A 54 -4.50 4.70 -7.58
N ARG A 55 -5.53 4.01 -7.07
CA ARG A 55 -5.41 3.10 -5.93
C ARG A 55 -5.59 1.67 -6.39
N LEU A 56 -4.54 0.89 -6.27
CA LEU A 56 -4.60 -0.53 -6.54
C LEU A 56 -5.25 -1.26 -5.38
N LEU A 57 -6.33 -1.98 -5.63
CA LEU A 57 -7.04 -2.79 -4.64
C LEU A 57 -6.55 -4.23 -4.66
N SER A 58 -6.25 -4.76 -5.84
CA SER A 58 -5.66 -6.07 -6.02
C SER A 58 -4.87 -6.16 -7.32
N THR A 59 -3.89 -7.06 -7.38
CA THR A 59 -3.13 -7.41 -8.59
C THR A 59 -2.44 -8.76 -8.42
N GLU A 60 -2.19 -9.43 -9.54
CA GLU A 60 -1.40 -10.67 -9.63
C GLU A 60 -0.02 -10.42 -10.22
N THR A 61 0.20 -9.24 -10.84
CA THR A 61 1.43 -8.93 -11.57
C THR A 61 2.22 -7.82 -10.89
N ALA A 62 3.54 -7.90 -11.00
CA ALA A 62 4.49 -6.88 -10.58
C ALA A 62 5.47 -6.54 -11.70
N ASN A 63 5.87 -5.29 -11.77
CA ASN A 63 6.98 -4.85 -12.60
C ASN A 63 8.28 -5.10 -11.82
N LEU A 64 9.04 -6.06 -12.23
CA LEU A 64 10.28 -6.47 -11.58
C LEU A 64 11.48 -5.82 -12.25
N PHE A 65 12.32 -5.19 -11.46
CA PHE A 65 13.63 -4.71 -11.88
C PHE A 65 14.72 -5.70 -11.45
N ASP A 66 15.51 -6.16 -12.38
CA ASP A 66 16.70 -6.98 -12.12
C ASP A 66 17.94 -6.08 -12.10
N PRO A 67 18.62 -5.94 -10.95
CA PRO A 67 19.80 -5.09 -10.83
C PRO A 67 21.01 -5.62 -11.61
N LYS A 68 21.09 -6.94 -11.88
CA LYS A 68 22.21 -7.55 -12.62
C LYS A 68 22.11 -7.27 -14.12
N THR A 69 20.95 -7.51 -14.69
CA THR A 69 20.71 -7.31 -16.13
C THR A 69 20.27 -5.89 -16.48
N LYS A 70 19.92 -5.06 -15.46
CA LYS A 70 19.37 -3.70 -15.58
C LYS A 70 18.10 -3.64 -16.47
N LYS A 71 17.33 -4.73 -16.50
CA LYS A 71 16.09 -4.84 -17.29
C LYS A 71 14.86 -4.85 -16.39
N TYR A 72 13.74 -4.42 -16.96
CA TYR A 72 12.42 -4.50 -16.34
C TYR A 72 11.61 -5.58 -17.02
N GLU A 73 10.97 -6.42 -16.22
CA GLU A 73 10.07 -7.47 -16.69
C GLU A 73 8.76 -7.45 -15.92
N GLN A 74 7.65 -7.78 -16.56
CA GLN A 74 6.40 -8.01 -15.89
C GLN A 74 6.28 -9.48 -15.51
N VAL A 75 6.14 -9.76 -14.23
CA VAL A 75 6.11 -11.13 -13.69
C VAL A 75 4.87 -11.37 -12.82
N LYS A 76 4.44 -12.61 -12.71
CA LYS A 76 3.37 -13.01 -11.79
C LYS A 76 3.93 -13.17 -10.38
N ILE A 77 3.12 -12.74 -9.40
CA ILE A 77 3.37 -12.90 -7.98
C ILE A 77 2.77 -14.21 -7.54
N LYS A 78 3.55 -15.08 -6.89
CA LYS A 78 3.08 -16.36 -6.33
C LYS A 78 2.51 -16.15 -4.93
N THR A 79 3.31 -15.59 -4.03
CA THR A 79 2.94 -15.39 -2.63
C THR A 79 3.66 -14.17 -2.03
N ILE A 80 3.25 -13.79 -0.82
CA ILE A 80 3.97 -12.81 -0.01
C ILE A 80 4.67 -13.58 1.10
N THR A 81 6.00 -13.48 1.16
CA THR A 81 6.83 -14.21 2.12
C THR A 81 7.01 -13.44 3.42
N ASP A 82 7.18 -12.12 3.33
CA ASP A 82 7.37 -11.27 4.51
C ASP A 82 6.79 -9.87 4.31
N ASN A 83 6.38 -9.24 5.41
CA ASN A 83 5.89 -7.87 5.41
C ASN A 83 6.35 -7.12 6.67
N PRO A 84 7.38 -6.27 6.57
CA PRO A 84 7.92 -5.51 7.69
C PRO A 84 6.91 -4.54 8.34
N ALA A 85 5.89 -4.11 7.60
CA ALA A 85 4.87 -3.20 8.14
C ALA A 85 3.95 -3.90 9.15
N ASN A 86 3.59 -5.16 8.89
CA ASN A 86 2.76 -5.95 9.79
C ASN A 86 2.80 -7.43 9.39
N ARG A 87 3.24 -8.30 10.32
CA ARG A 87 3.28 -9.75 10.14
C ARG A 87 1.92 -10.38 9.75
N HIS A 88 0.82 -9.79 10.21
CA HIS A 88 -0.52 -10.31 9.89
C HIS A 88 -0.91 -10.06 8.43
N PHE A 89 -0.22 -9.17 7.72
CA PHE A 89 -0.49 -8.93 6.30
C PHE A 89 -0.04 -10.08 5.42
N VAL A 90 0.97 -10.84 5.82
CA VAL A 90 1.42 -12.04 5.11
C VAL A 90 0.27 -13.05 4.97
N ARG A 91 -0.41 -13.40 6.07
CA ARG A 91 -1.54 -14.34 6.07
C ARG A 91 -2.72 -13.87 5.21
N ARG A 92 -2.88 -12.56 5.05
CA ARG A 92 -3.97 -11.94 4.30
C ARG A 92 -3.58 -11.61 2.86
N ASN A 93 -2.38 -11.98 2.42
CA ASN A 93 -1.81 -11.65 1.12
C ASN A 93 -1.92 -10.14 0.78
N ILE A 94 -1.60 -9.28 1.76
CA ILE A 94 -1.63 -7.83 1.60
C ILE A 94 -0.24 -7.32 1.28
N MET A 95 -0.12 -6.62 0.15
CA MET A 95 1.11 -6.01 -0.33
C MET A 95 1.24 -4.56 0.15
N THR A 96 2.40 -4.23 0.71
CA THR A 96 2.77 -2.87 1.10
C THR A 96 4.18 -2.55 0.59
N LYS A 97 4.55 -1.27 0.60
CA LYS A 97 5.95 -0.90 0.33
C LYS A 97 6.88 -1.60 1.31
N GLY A 98 7.95 -2.20 0.80
CA GLY A 98 8.94 -2.93 1.58
C GLY A 98 8.62 -4.41 1.81
N SER A 99 7.42 -4.91 1.47
CA SER A 99 7.12 -6.33 1.59
C SER A 99 7.92 -7.15 0.58
N ILE A 100 8.25 -8.38 0.99
CA ILE A 100 8.98 -9.35 0.17
C ILE A 100 7.96 -10.29 -0.45
N ILE A 101 7.97 -10.36 -1.76
CA ILE A 101 7.12 -11.22 -2.58
C ILE A 101 7.95 -12.32 -3.24
N ASP A 102 7.34 -13.47 -3.41
CA ASP A 102 7.88 -14.54 -4.25
C ASP A 102 7.26 -14.44 -5.64
N THR A 103 8.10 -14.39 -6.65
CA THR A 103 7.71 -14.27 -8.06
C THR A 103 8.22 -15.46 -8.86
N GLU A 104 7.84 -15.57 -10.13
CA GLU A 104 8.36 -16.60 -11.04
C GLU A 104 9.88 -16.51 -11.23
N ARG A 105 10.48 -15.32 -11.06
CA ARG A 105 11.92 -15.06 -11.19
C ARG A 105 12.69 -15.13 -9.87
N GLY A 106 12.00 -15.23 -8.74
CA GLY A 106 12.59 -15.28 -7.40
C GLY A 106 12.01 -14.25 -6.43
N LYS A 107 12.68 -14.09 -5.30
CA LYS A 107 12.25 -13.15 -4.26
C LYS A 107 12.52 -11.70 -4.66
N ALA A 108 11.55 -10.83 -4.44
CA ALA A 108 11.65 -9.40 -4.76
C ALA A 108 11.06 -8.53 -3.66
N ARG A 109 11.63 -7.34 -3.47
CA ARG A 109 11.14 -6.33 -2.53
C ARG A 109 10.31 -5.29 -3.26
N ILE A 110 9.11 -5.02 -2.77
CA ILE A 110 8.24 -3.97 -3.31
C ILE A 110 8.80 -2.60 -2.94
N THR A 111 8.98 -1.75 -3.93
CA THR A 111 9.49 -0.37 -3.80
C THR A 111 8.40 0.69 -3.93
N SER A 112 7.35 0.41 -4.68
CA SER A 112 6.21 1.32 -4.86
C SER A 112 5.22 1.27 -3.68
N ARG A 113 4.28 2.20 -3.70
CA ARG A 113 3.14 2.26 -2.77
C ARG A 113 1.86 1.91 -3.52
N PRO A 114 1.43 0.64 -3.58
CA PRO A 114 0.34 0.20 -4.47
C PRO A 114 -0.96 0.99 -4.31
N GLY A 115 -1.27 1.39 -3.07
CA GLY A 115 -2.45 2.20 -2.76
C GLY A 115 -2.36 3.68 -3.14
N GLN A 116 -1.22 4.16 -3.63
CA GLN A 116 -0.99 5.55 -4.06
C GLN A 116 -0.59 5.62 -5.54
N ASP A 117 0.27 4.70 -5.99
CA ASP A 117 0.88 4.70 -7.31
C ASP A 117 0.09 3.88 -8.34
N GLY A 118 -0.78 2.97 -7.87
CA GLY A 118 -1.62 2.14 -8.72
C GLY A 118 -0.90 0.99 -9.41
N THR A 119 0.38 0.75 -9.08
CA THR A 119 1.21 -0.33 -9.62
C THR A 119 2.05 -0.97 -8.52
N VAL A 120 2.46 -2.22 -8.75
CA VAL A 120 3.44 -2.90 -7.92
C VAL A 120 4.76 -2.93 -8.66
N ASN A 121 5.72 -2.13 -8.22
CA ASN A 121 7.10 -2.17 -8.69
C ASN A 121 7.95 -2.84 -7.64
N ALA A 122 8.81 -3.73 -8.04
CA ALA A 122 9.67 -4.50 -7.15
C ALA A 122 11.09 -4.61 -7.71
N VAL A 123 12.03 -4.85 -6.82
CA VAL A 123 13.45 -5.09 -7.15
C VAL A 123 13.81 -6.50 -6.71
N LEU A 124 14.44 -7.26 -7.56
CA LEU A 124 14.91 -8.61 -7.27
C LEU A 124 15.92 -8.56 -6.12
N ILE A 125 15.75 -9.44 -5.15
CA ILE A 125 16.69 -9.63 -4.06
C ILE A 125 17.63 -10.77 -4.51
N SER A 126 18.89 -10.44 -4.69
CA SER A 126 19.94 -11.43 -4.99
C SER A 126 20.33 -12.19 -3.76
#